data_d946b27573a4510819cbe3e3bc20add4
#
_entry.id   d946b27573a4510819cbe3e3bc20add4
#
_cell.length_a   1.000
_cell.length_b   1.000
_cell.length_c   1.000
_cell.angle_alpha   90.00
_cell.angle_beta   90.00
_cell.angle_gamma   90.00
#
_symmetry.space_group_name_H-M   'P 1'
#
loop_
_entity.id
_entity.type
_entity.pdbx_description
1 polymer ?
#
loop_
_entity_poly.entity_id
_entity_poly.type
_entity_poly.pdbx_seq_one_letter_code
_entity_poly.pdbx_strand_id
1 'polypeptide(L)'
;MKVKIITILTILLAGVNMMAADLSALNDEFDDQSDLKTWKYFHEIENWPNRIDSIKVENGTLLIEPKVSAWVADLQGVFLFKDITGDFIVTTQVYVNGKNQEKSKNDWALAGLMARTAKEETQKNWKANTENWVYLMHGKSPYPLRKSITDSKSNVNSKWEADLTSSQNGVELSIARIGSLIINMRRLPGKKWVVMDRFIRKDMPDTLQVGINTAACNELYRVSDFEFNARTSYFEDEVPDMVARFDYVHYRHPNIKKQIDKKVSDKELLTLLGK
;
A
#
# COMPACT_ATOMS: atom_id res chain seq x y z
N MET A 1 27.74 42.27 54.49
CA MET A 1 26.82 42.22 53.32
C MET A 1 27.43 41.33 52.25
N LYS A 2 26.87 40.15 52.05
CA LYS A 2 27.36 39.22 51.00
C LYS A 2 26.39 39.33 49.77
N VAL A 3 26.92 39.81 48.64
CA VAL A 3 26.22 39.94 47.41
C VAL A 3 26.20 38.55 46.73
N LYS A 4 25.04 37.98 46.53
CA LYS A 4 24.87 36.75 45.72
C LYS A 4 24.69 37.15 44.25
N ILE A 5 25.67 36.78 43.44
CA ILE A 5 25.57 36.91 41.97
C ILE A 5 24.76 35.70 41.49
N ILE A 6 23.59 35.95 40.92
CA ILE A 6 22.77 34.93 40.24
C ILE A 6 23.14 34.97 38.74
N THR A 7 23.86 33.95 38.29
CA THR A 7 24.16 33.78 36.88
C THR A 7 22.94 33.13 36.20
N ILE A 8 22.25 33.87 35.35
CA ILE A 8 21.15 33.35 34.52
C ILE A 8 21.79 32.72 33.29
N LEU A 9 21.73 31.39 33.24
CA LEU A 9 22.14 30.62 32.05
C LEU A 9 21.00 30.63 31.04
N THR A 10 21.10 31.46 30.01
CA THR A 10 20.15 31.49 28.89
C THR A 10 20.48 30.33 27.95
N ILE A 11 19.70 29.27 28.03
CA ILE A 11 19.80 28.15 27.05
C ILE A 11 19.12 28.61 25.77
N LEU A 12 19.91 28.96 24.74
CA LEU A 12 19.42 29.12 23.38
C LEU A 12 19.05 27.72 22.82
N LEU A 13 17.77 27.39 22.82
CA LEU A 13 17.26 26.27 21.99
C LEU A 13 17.38 26.69 20.53
N ALA A 14 18.48 26.33 19.89
CA ALA A 14 18.54 26.31 18.42
C ALA A 14 17.55 25.25 17.94
N GLY A 15 16.41 25.69 17.46
CA GLY A 15 15.47 24.82 16.75
C GLY A 15 16.16 24.27 15.50
N VAL A 16 16.61 23.03 15.57
CA VAL A 16 17.06 22.31 14.38
C VAL A 16 15.79 22.06 13.57
N ASN A 17 15.58 22.86 12.53
CA ASN A 17 14.64 22.52 11.45
C ASN A 17 15.21 21.26 10.77
N MET A 18 14.83 20.08 11.24
CA MET A 18 15.03 18.86 10.48
C MET A 18 14.18 19.02 9.21
N MET A 19 14.82 19.36 8.10
CA MET A 19 14.20 19.22 6.80
C MET A 19 13.82 17.75 6.67
N ALA A 20 12.54 17.47 6.41
CA ALA A 20 12.10 16.11 6.12
C ALA A 20 12.96 15.58 4.96
N ALA A 21 13.47 14.36 5.11
CA ALA A 21 14.28 13.73 4.08
C ALA A 21 13.47 13.66 2.77
N ASP A 22 14.12 13.97 1.65
CA ASP A 22 13.46 13.92 0.34
C ASP A 22 13.03 12.49 0.03
N LEU A 23 11.73 12.26 -0.04
CA LEU A 23 11.17 10.94 -0.35
C LEU A 23 11.39 10.51 -1.81
N SER A 24 11.77 11.42 -2.72
CA SER A 24 12.04 11.08 -4.11
C SER A 24 13.22 10.10 -4.27
N ALA A 25 14.14 10.07 -3.31
CA ALA A 25 15.22 9.08 -3.27
C ALA A 25 14.71 7.63 -3.09
N LEU A 26 13.45 7.44 -2.73
CA LEU A 26 12.79 6.13 -2.60
C LEU A 26 12.03 5.72 -3.87
N ASN A 27 11.99 6.60 -4.88
CA ASN A 27 11.34 6.28 -6.16
C ASN A 27 11.98 5.06 -6.81
N ASP A 28 11.19 4.35 -7.57
CA ASP A 28 11.61 3.17 -8.32
C ASP A 28 10.91 3.18 -9.68
N GLU A 29 11.68 3.19 -10.75
CA GLU A 29 11.21 3.08 -12.15
C GLU A 29 11.32 1.65 -12.66
N PHE A 30 11.84 0.73 -11.83
CA PHE A 30 12.07 -0.67 -12.17
C PHE A 30 12.92 -0.85 -13.44
N ASP A 31 14.01 -0.09 -13.52
CA ASP A 31 14.93 -0.14 -14.66
C ASP A 31 15.77 -1.43 -14.67
N ASP A 32 16.10 -1.97 -13.48
CA ASP A 32 16.97 -3.11 -13.33
C ASP A 32 16.49 -4.07 -12.22
N GLN A 33 16.77 -5.36 -12.39
CA GLN A 33 16.46 -6.41 -11.39
C GLN A 33 17.09 -6.13 -10.01
N SER A 34 18.20 -5.40 -9.96
CA SER A 34 18.85 -5.02 -8.71
C SER A 34 18.05 -4.05 -7.85
N ASP A 35 17.09 -3.33 -8.43
CA ASP A 35 16.21 -2.38 -7.74
C ASP A 35 15.39 -3.10 -6.65
N LEU A 36 15.06 -4.37 -6.89
CA LEU A 36 14.34 -5.20 -5.91
C LEU A 36 15.07 -5.36 -4.58
N LYS A 37 16.40 -5.16 -4.52
CA LYS A 37 17.19 -5.20 -3.28
C LYS A 37 16.92 -3.99 -2.37
N THR A 38 16.32 -2.93 -2.90
CA THR A 38 15.97 -1.73 -2.14
C THR A 38 14.64 -1.88 -1.40
N TRP A 39 13.87 -2.91 -1.72
CA TRP A 39 12.59 -3.21 -1.13
C TRP A 39 12.70 -4.17 0.04
N LYS A 40 11.88 -3.94 1.05
CA LYS A 40 11.64 -4.89 2.14
C LYS A 40 10.49 -5.81 1.77
N TYR A 41 10.66 -7.09 2.07
CA TYR A 41 9.63 -8.10 1.81
C TYR A 41 8.95 -8.47 3.11
N PHE A 42 7.64 -8.29 3.15
CA PHE A 42 6.81 -8.57 4.33
C PHE A 42 7.05 -9.97 4.91
N HIS A 43 7.03 -10.98 4.06
CA HIS A 43 7.17 -12.37 4.49
C HIS A 43 8.54 -12.67 5.13
N GLU A 44 9.60 -11.98 4.72
CA GLU A 44 10.93 -12.12 5.33
C GLU A 44 10.99 -11.48 6.71
N ILE A 45 10.39 -10.29 6.86
CA ILE A 45 10.41 -9.53 8.11
C ILE A 45 9.58 -10.22 9.21
N GLU A 46 8.39 -10.70 8.87
CA GLU A 46 7.48 -11.33 9.84
C GLU A 46 7.54 -12.86 9.83
N ASN A 47 8.49 -13.44 9.05
CA ASN A 47 8.74 -14.87 8.96
C ASN A 47 7.51 -15.69 8.57
N TRP A 48 6.80 -15.25 7.54
CA TRP A 48 5.69 -15.96 6.91
C TRP A 48 6.15 -16.72 5.65
N PRO A 49 5.40 -17.73 5.19
CA PRO A 49 5.66 -18.36 3.90
C PRO A 49 5.63 -17.35 2.76
N ASN A 50 6.58 -17.48 1.83
CA ASN A 50 6.66 -16.62 0.66
C ASN A 50 5.45 -16.82 -0.27
N ARG A 51 4.69 -15.77 -0.51
CA ARG A 51 3.51 -15.71 -1.40
C ARG A 51 3.84 -15.26 -2.81
N ILE A 52 5.10 -15.14 -3.15
CA ILE A 52 5.58 -14.82 -4.49
C ILE A 52 5.90 -16.12 -5.21
N ASP A 53 5.28 -16.35 -6.36
CA ASP A 53 5.63 -17.43 -7.27
C ASP A 53 6.79 -16.99 -8.17
N SER A 54 6.65 -15.81 -8.80
CA SER A 54 7.68 -15.19 -9.61
C SER A 54 7.70 -13.69 -9.37
N ILE A 55 8.92 -13.11 -9.35
CA ILE A 55 9.14 -11.67 -9.30
C ILE A 55 10.32 -11.31 -10.19
N LYS A 56 10.13 -10.39 -11.13
CA LYS A 56 11.19 -9.94 -12.02
C LYS A 56 10.95 -8.52 -12.50
N VAL A 57 12.02 -7.85 -12.85
CA VAL A 57 12.00 -6.61 -13.61
C VAL A 57 12.27 -6.92 -15.07
N GLU A 58 11.42 -6.47 -15.95
CA GLU A 58 11.51 -6.72 -17.39
C GLU A 58 10.97 -5.53 -18.17
N ASN A 59 11.78 -4.96 -19.05
CA ASN A 59 11.43 -3.82 -19.91
C ASN A 59 10.92 -2.59 -19.12
N GLY A 60 11.59 -2.24 -18.02
CA GLY A 60 11.20 -1.10 -17.18
C GLY A 60 9.88 -1.31 -16.42
N THR A 61 9.57 -2.55 -16.10
CA THR A 61 8.33 -2.91 -15.40
C THR A 61 8.59 -4.01 -14.39
N LEU A 62 8.11 -3.85 -13.17
CA LEU A 62 8.09 -4.93 -12.18
C LEU A 62 6.91 -5.86 -12.45
N LEU A 63 7.19 -7.15 -12.59
CA LEU A 63 6.21 -8.21 -12.74
C LEU A 63 6.19 -9.07 -11.47
N ILE A 64 4.99 -9.29 -10.94
CA ILE A 64 4.76 -10.18 -9.78
C ILE A 64 3.67 -11.19 -10.15
N GLU A 65 4.01 -12.47 -10.06
CA GLU A 65 3.07 -13.57 -10.08
C GLU A 65 2.89 -14.05 -8.63
N PRO A 66 1.73 -13.82 -8.00
CA PRO A 66 1.51 -14.27 -6.63
C PRO A 66 1.10 -15.74 -6.61
N LYS A 67 1.42 -16.42 -5.51
CA LYS A 67 0.72 -17.63 -5.06
C LYS A 67 -0.63 -17.25 -4.48
N VAL A 68 -1.45 -18.26 -4.15
CA VAL A 68 -2.72 -18.03 -3.44
C VAL A 68 -2.49 -17.17 -2.20
N SER A 69 -3.16 -16.03 -2.15
CA SER A 69 -2.93 -15.00 -1.14
C SER A 69 -4.09 -14.02 -1.07
N ALA A 70 -4.26 -13.37 0.05
CA ALA A 70 -5.32 -12.38 0.24
C ALA A 70 -4.90 -11.29 1.22
N TRP A 71 -5.52 -10.12 1.08
CA TRP A 71 -5.48 -9.04 2.05
C TRP A 71 -6.91 -8.72 2.49
N VAL A 72 -7.43 -9.51 3.43
CA VAL A 72 -8.72 -9.29 4.07
C VAL A 72 -8.68 -9.87 5.48
N ALA A 73 -9.27 -9.20 6.45
CA ALA A 73 -9.13 -9.54 7.85
C ALA A 73 -7.64 -9.72 8.24
N ASP A 74 -7.22 -10.83 8.79
CA ASP A 74 -5.83 -11.11 9.12
C ASP A 74 -5.14 -11.97 8.04
N LEU A 75 -5.79 -12.20 6.88
CA LEU A 75 -5.16 -12.88 5.76
C LEU A 75 -4.05 -12.01 5.15
N GLN A 76 -3.01 -12.68 4.69
CA GLN A 76 -1.78 -12.03 4.22
C GLN A 76 -1.45 -12.43 2.79
N GLY A 77 -1.07 -11.45 2.00
CA GLY A 77 -0.64 -11.61 0.61
C GLY A 77 0.79 -11.10 0.40
N VAL A 78 1.11 -10.79 -0.84
CA VAL A 78 2.40 -10.19 -1.19
C VAL A 78 2.41 -8.72 -0.78
N PHE A 79 3.49 -8.28 -0.13
CA PHE A 79 3.72 -6.88 0.18
C PHE A 79 5.21 -6.55 0.15
N LEU A 80 5.59 -5.64 -0.74
CA LEU A 80 6.90 -5.04 -0.84
C LEU A 80 6.79 -3.57 -0.41
N PHE A 81 7.66 -3.14 0.51
CA PHE A 81 7.48 -1.82 1.11
C PHE A 81 8.80 -1.11 1.45
N LYS A 82 8.67 0.18 1.70
CA LYS A 82 9.66 1.06 2.33
C LYS A 82 9.04 1.67 3.58
N ASP A 83 9.84 1.93 4.62
CA ASP A 83 9.34 2.61 5.82
C ASP A 83 9.30 4.11 5.57
N ILE A 84 8.14 4.71 5.75
CA ILE A 84 7.90 6.14 5.53
C ILE A 84 7.43 6.77 6.83
N THR A 85 8.12 7.81 7.27
CA THR A 85 7.76 8.58 8.47
C THR A 85 7.08 9.88 8.10
N GLY A 86 5.97 10.19 8.77
CA GLY A 86 5.22 11.43 8.59
C GLY A 86 4.29 11.41 7.37
N ASP A 87 4.09 12.59 6.78
CA ASP A 87 3.18 12.79 5.65
C ASP A 87 3.84 12.38 4.34
N PHE A 88 3.09 11.67 3.50
CA PHE A 88 3.57 11.19 2.21
C PHE A 88 2.45 11.17 1.14
N ILE A 89 2.88 11.07 -0.09
CA ILE A 89 2.07 10.66 -1.24
C ILE A 89 2.85 9.58 -1.96
N VAL A 90 2.28 8.39 -2.07
CA VAL A 90 2.79 7.31 -2.91
C VAL A 90 1.90 7.16 -4.14
N THR A 91 2.47 6.93 -5.31
CA THR A 91 1.75 6.77 -6.57
C THR A 91 2.40 5.66 -7.40
N THR A 92 1.58 4.85 -8.04
CA THR A 92 2.01 3.81 -8.97
C THR A 92 1.07 3.73 -10.17
N GLN A 93 1.56 3.20 -11.29
CA GLN A 93 0.71 2.69 -12.36
C GLN A 93 0.72 1.18 -12.32
N VAL A 94 -0.46 0.56 -12.29
CA VAL A 94 -0.63 -0.88 -12.13
C VAL A 94 -1.53 -1.48 -13.19
N TYR A 95 -1.17 -2.70 -13.63
CA TYR A 95 -1.94 -3.55 -14.53
C TYR A 95 -2.14 -4.90 -13.88
N VAL A 96 -3.30 -5.51 -14.08
CA VAL A 96 -3.62 -6.86 -13.60
C VAL A 96 -4.16 -7.70 -14.73
N ASN A 97 -3.41 -8.70 -15.13
CA ASN A 97 -3.71 -9.59 -16.25
C ASN A 97 -3.74 -11.05 -15.82
N GLY A 98 -4.27 -11.92 -16.66
CA GLY A 98 -3.99 -13.35 -16.59
C GLY A 98 -2.59 -13.67 -17.13
N LYS A 99 -2.04 -14.85 -16.78
CA LYS A 99 -0.69 -15.27 -17.20
C LYS A 99 -0.56 -15.36 -18.74
N ASN A 100 -1.58 -15.84 -19.41
CA ASN A 100 -1.61 -16.03 -20.86
C ASN A 100 -2.79 -15.33 -21.55
N GLN A 101 -3.42 -14.40 -20.87
CA GLN A 101 -4.62 -13.72 -21.36
C GLN A 101 -4.78 -12.34 -20.70
N GLU A 102 -5.59 -11.52 -21.35
CA GLU A 102 -5.83 -10.15 -20.88
C GLU A 102 -6.43 -10.08 -19.47
N LYS A 103 -7.38 -10.95 -19.17
CA LYS A 103 -8.10 -10.95 -17.89
C LYS A 103 -7.78 -12.21 -17.11
N SER A 104 -7.43 -12.05 -15.85
CA SER A 104 -7.27 -13.18 -14.93
C SER A 104 -8.53 -14.07 -14.90
N LYS A 105 -8.35 -15.38 -14.79
CA LYS A 105 -9.45 -16.33 -14.49
C LYS A 105 -9.89 -16.21 -13.03
N ASN A 106 -8.98 -15.84 -12.13
CA ASN A 106 -9.25 -15.71 -10.71
C ASN A 106 -10.15 -14.53 -10.41
N ASP A 107 -11.09 -14.72 -9.50
CA ASP A 107 -12.05 -13.68 -9.12
C ASP A 107 -11.47 -12.58 -8.23
N TRP A 108 -10.45 -12.88 -7.45
CA TRP A 108 -9.78 -11.92 -6.57
C TRP A 108 -8.33 -11.71 -7.02
N ALA A 109 -8.13 -11.40 -8.29
CA ALA A 109 -6.83 -11.03 -8.83
C ALA A 109 -6.65 -9.51 -8.70
N LEU A 110 -5.92 -9.07 -7.69
CA LEU A 110 -5.83 -7.67 -7.28
C LEU A 110 -4.39 -7.24 -7.04
N ALA A 111 -4.06 -6.02 -7.43
CA ALA A 111 -2.76 -5.40 -7.16
C ALA A 111 -2.89 -3.89 -6.95
N GLY A 112 -1.99 -3.31 -6.16
CA GLY A 112 -2.01 -1.88 -5.89
C GLY A 112 -1.06 -1.42 -4.80
N LEU A 113 -1.52 -0.46 -4.02
CA LEU A 113 -0.75 0.19 -2.95
C LEU A 113 -1.33 -0.14 -1.58
N MET A 114 -0.45 -0.17 -0.58
CA MET A 114 -0.82 -0.35 0.82
C MET A 114 0.02 0.57 1.71
N ALA A 115 -0.62 1.08 2.75
CA ALA A 115 0.03 1.68 3.91
C ALA A 115 -0.35 0.85 5.14
N ARG A 116 0.65 0.27 5.83
CA ARG A 116 0.45 -0.71 6.91
C ARG A 116 1.25 -0.32 8.14
N THR A 117 0.67 -0.54 9.30
CA THR A 117 1.40 -0.47 10.57
C THR A 117 2.33 -1.67 10.69
N ALA A 118 3.62 -1.43 10.94
CA ALA A 118 4.56 -2.49 11.25
C ALA A 118 4.13 -3.25 12.52
N LYS A 119 4.35 -4.56 12.54
CA LYS A 119 4.06 -5.41 13.70
C LYS A 119 5.35 -6.04 14.22
N GLU A 120 5.37 -6.28 15.53
CA GLU A 120 6.40 -7.10 16.17
C GLU A 120 6.04 -8.59 16.17
N GLU A 121 4.79 -8.92 15.83
CA GLU A 121 4.34 -10.29 15.70
C GLU A 121 4.94 -10.93 14.46
N THR A 122 5.35 -12.17 14.65
CA THR A 122 5.79 -13.08 13.60
C THR A 122 4.84 -14.29 13.56
N GLN A 123 5.06 -15.21 12.64
CA GLN A 123 4.30 -16.46 12.61
C GLN A 123 4.28 -17.18 13.98
N LYS A 124 5.35 -17.10 14.78
CA LYS A 124 5.47 -17.82 16.07
C LYS A 124 4.60 -17.26 17.19
N ASN A 125 4.33 -15.97 17.20
CA ASN A 125 3.60 -15.27 18.23
C ASN A 125 2.38 -14.51 17.68
N TRP A 126 1.88 -14.95 16.54
CA TRP A 126 0.75 -14.34 15.84
C TRP A 126 -0.49 -14.24 16.74
N LYS A 127 -1.20 -13.15 16.58
CA LYS A 127 -2.47 -12.89 17.25
C LYS A 127 -3.50 -12.46 16.22
N ALA A 128 -4.74 -12.92 16.42
CA ALA A 128 -5.85 -12.49 15.59
C ALA A 128 -6.21 -11.01 15.84
N ASN A 129 -6.75 -10.37 14.82
CA ASN A 129 -7.22 -8.98 14.84
C ASN A 129 -6.13 -7.94 15.11
N THR A 130 -4.89 -8.21 14.69
CA THR A 130 -3.76 -7.29 14.84
C THR A 130 -3.32 -6.63 13.54
N GLU A 131 -3.79 -7.11 12.38
CA GLU A 131 -3.52 -6.44 11.11
C GLU A 131 -4.10 -5.03 11.10
N ASN A 132 -3.32 -4.06 10.63
CA ASN A 132 -3.71 -2.67 10.61
C ASN A 132 -3.17 -1.97 9.35
N TRP A 133 -4.00 -1.80 8.34
CA TRP A 133 -3.64 -1.26 7.04
C TRP A 133 -4.78 -0.48 6.37
N VAL A 134 -4.39 0.32 5.39
CA VAL A 134 -5.26 0.88 4.36
C VAL A 134 -4.64 0.53 3.02
N TYR A 135 -5.40 -0.03 2.10
CA TYR A 135 -4.94 -0.27 0.76
C TYR A 135 -5.89 0.30 -0.30
N LEU A 136 -5.38 0.41 -1.49
CA LEU A 136 -6.12 0.68 -2.71
C LEU A 136 -5.61 -0.28 -3.78
N MET A 137 -6.46 -1.18 -4.24
CA MET A 137 -6.13 -2.17 -5.26
C MET A 137 -7.04 -2.06 -6.47
N HIS A 138 -6.52 -2.50 -7.62
CA HIS A 138 -7.21 -2.64 -8.88
C HIS A 138 -7.12 -4.08 -9.37
N GLY A 139 -8.09 -4.53 -10.15
CA GLY A 139 -8.09 -5.86 -10.75
C GLY A 139 -9.47 -6.47 -10.86
N LYS A 140 -9.53 -7.80 -10.94
CA LYS A 140 -10.77 -8.55 -11.09
C LYS A 140 -11.41 -8.86 -9.74
N SER A 141 -12.73 -8.76 -9.69
CA SER A 141 -13.59 -9.15 -8.56
C SER A 141 -14.66 -10.12 -9.07
N PRO A 142 -15.22 -11.01 -8.23
CA PRO A 142 -16.32 -11.91 -8.61
C PRO A 142 -17.61 -11.17 -8.95
N TYR A 143 -17.69 -9.90 -8.57
CA TYR A 143 -18.84 -9.06 -8.88
C TYR A 143 -18.63 -8.39 -10.24
N PRO A 144 -19.46 -8.64 -11.25
CA PRO A 144 -19.20 -8.27 -12.67
C PRO A 144 -18.91 -6.79 -12.92
N LEU A 145 -19.35 -5.92 -12.02
CA LEU A 145 -19.22 -4.47 -12.16
C LEU A 145 -18.20 -3.84 -11.20
N ARG A 146 -17.40 -4.64 -10.49
CA ARG A 146 -16.49 -4.14 -9.46
C ARG A 146 -15.07 -4.58 -9.76
N LYS A 147 -14.21 -3.61 -10.08
CA LYS A 147 -12.81 -3.84 -10.43
C LYS A 147 -11.81 -3.16 -9.52
N SER A 148 -12.25 -2.27 -8.66
CA SER A 148 -11.40 -1.64 -7.66
C SER A 148 -11.96 -1.83 -6.28
N ILE A 149 -11.04 -2.05 -5.35
CA ILE A 149 -11.33 -2.24 -3.94
C ILE A 149 -10.58 -1.18 -3.15
N THR A 150 -11.28 -0.52 -2.26
CA THR A 150 -10.68 0.27 -1.19
C THR A 150 -11.04 -0.40 0.11
N ASP A 151 -10.06 -0.76 0.91
CA ASP A 151 -10.29 -1.42 2.18
C ASP A 151 -9.47 -0.78 3.30
N SER A 152 -10.04 -0.78 4.48
CA SER A 152 -9.39 -0.33 5.68
C SER A 152 -9.68 -1.32 6.79
N LYS A 153 -8.64 -1.95 7.30
CA LYS A 153 -8.79 -2.71 8.54
C LYS A 153 -8.52 -1.81 9.73
N SER A 154 -9.02 -2.04 10.68
CA SER A 154 -9.21 -2.15 12.06
C SER A 154 -10.70 -2.23 12.38
N ASN A 155 -11.57 -2.23 11.47
CA ASN A 155 -12.99 -2.50 11.68
C ASN A 155 -13.72 -2.94 10.41
N VAL A 156 -13.01 -3.58 9.49
CA VAL A 156 -13.62 -4.22 8.32
C VAL A 156 -14.49 -3.27 7.48
N ASN A 157 -13.99 -2.09 7.22
CA ASN A 157 -14.64 -1.17 6.29
C ASN A 157 -14.12 -1.42 4.88
N SER A 158 -14.79 -2.29 4.15
CA SER A 158 -14.50 -2.50 2.72
C SER A 158 -15.46 -1.69 1.88
N LYS A 159 -14.93 -0.93 0.93
CA LYS A 159 -15.71 -0.21 -0.06
C LYS A 159 -15.39 -0.73 -1.44
N TRP A 160 -16.43 -1.12 -2.15
CA TRP A 160 -16.35 -1.63 -3.50
C TRP A 160 -16.87 -0.58 -4.48
N GLU A 161 -16.10 -0.31 -5.52
CA GLU A 161 -16.56 0.54 -6.60
C GLU A 161 -16.65 -0.23 -7.91
N ALA A 162 -17.74 -0.02 -8.63
CA ALA A 162 -17.88 -0.52 -9.98
C ALA A 162 -16.92 0.23 -10.91
N ASP A 163 -16.12 -0.51 -11.66
CA ASP A 163 -15.26 0.03 -12.69
C ASP A 163 -15.48 -0.77 -13.97
N LEU A 164 -15.93 -0.08 -15.01
CA LEU A 164 -16.21 -0.68 -16.33
C LEU A 164 -14.98 -0.68 -17.25
N THR A 165 -13.85 -0.12 -16.80
CA THR A 165 -12.64 -0.07 -17.62
C THR A 165 -11.94 -1.42 -17.62
N SER A 166 -11.36 -1.79 -18.77
CA SER A 166 -10.52 -2.96 -18.87
C SER A 166 -9.20 -2.73 -18.13
N SER A 167 -8.66 -3.77 -17.52
CA SER A 167 -7.35 -3.75 -16.89
C SER A 167 -6.18 -3.52 -17.86
N GLN A 168 -6.44 -3.59 -19.17
CA GLN A 168 -5.43 -3.51 -20.23
C GLN A 168 -4.63 -2.21 -20.24
N ASN A 169 -5.26 -1.11 -19.92
CA ASN A 169 -4.67 0.23 -20.08
C ASN A 169 -3.96 0.76 -18.84
N GLY A 170 -3.80 -0.08 -17.82
CA GLY A 170 -3.26 0.33 -16.55
C GLY A 170 -4.13 1.37 -15.81
N VAL A 171 -3.91 1.47 -14.53
CA VAL A 171 -4.59 2.43 -13.66
C VAL A 171 -3.56 3.08 -12.75
N GLU A 172 -3.59 4.39 -12.63
CA GLU A 172 -2.79 5.04 -11.61
C GLU A 172 -3.52 5.05 -10.29
N LEU A 173 -2.85 4.55 -9.26
CA LEU A 173 -3.30 4.54 -7.87
C LEU A 173 -2.40 5.45 -7.05
N SER A 174 -2.98 6.11 -6.06
CA SER A 174 -2.20 6.92 -5.12
C SER A 174 -2.81 6.88 -3.74
N ILE A 175 -1.97 6.71 -2.73
CA ILE A 175 -2.33 6.87 -1.32
C ILE A 175 -1.57 8.08 -0.78
N ALA A 176 -2.28 8.99 -0.11
CA ALA A 176 -1.68 10.11 0.59
C ALA A 176 -1.99 10.04 2.07
N ARG A 177 -1.02 10.42 2.91
CA ARG A 177 -1.20 10.66 4.34
C ARG A 177 -0.96 12.13 4.65
N ILE A 178 -1.87 12.73 5.43
CA ILE A 178 -1.72 14.08 5.99
C ILE A 178 -2.16 14.02 7.44
N GLY A 179 -1.20 13.96 8.35
CA GLY A 179 -1.46 13.66 9.75
C GLY A 179 -2.20 12.33 9.91
N SER A 180 -3.40 12.34 10.48
CA SER A 180 -4.24 11.14 10.63
C SER A 180 -5.17 10.86 9.44
N LEU A 181 -5.19 11.72 8.43
CA LEU A 181 -6.03 11.54 7.25
C LEU A 181 -5.28 10.75 6.19
N ILE A 182 -5.81 9.59 5.80
CA ILE A 182 -5.35 8.81 4.66
C ILE A 182 -6.36 8.92 3.53
N ILE A 183 -5.88 9.16 2.32
CA ILE A 183 -6.68 9.46 1.14
C ILE A 183 -6.29 8.49 0.04
N ASN A 184 -7.26 7.72 -0.44
CA ASN A 184 -7.12 6.86 -1.61
C ASN A 184 -7.60 7.58 -2.86
N MET A 185 -6.78 7.59 -3.90
CA MET A 185 -7.04 8.28 -5.15
C MET A 185 -6.73 7.39 -6.34
N ARG A 186 -7.51 7.56 -7.42
CA ARG A 186 -7.33 6.81 -8.66
C ARG A 186 -7.39 7.74 -9.88
N ARG A 187 -6.63 7.39 -10.92
CA ARG A 187 -6.74 7.99 -12.25
C ARG A 187 -6.82 6.89 -13.31
N LEU A 188 -7.92 6.87 -14.04
CA LEU A 188 -8.07 6.01 -15.22
C LEU A 188 -7.37 6.65 -16.43
N PRO A 189 -6.95 5.85 -17.43
CA PRO A 189 -6.34 6.38 -18.65
C PRO A 189 -7.17 7.49 -19.30
N GLY A 190 -6.52 8.63 -19.55
CA GLY A 190 -7.16 9.80 -20.16
C GLY A 190 -8.22 10.50 -19.28
N LYS A 191 -8.34 10.14 -18.00
CA LYS A 191 -9.26 10.77 -17.05
C LYS A 191 -8.51 11.62 -16.03
N LYS A 192 -9.26 12.41 -15.25
CA LYS A 192 -8.74 13.15 -14.10
C LYS A 192 -8.64 12.24 -12.88
N TRP A 193 -7.81 12.64 -11.93
CA TRP A 193 -7.77 12.03 -10.60
C TRP A 193 -9.12 12.16 -9.90
N VAL A 194 -9.49 11.13 -9.17
CA VAL A 194 -10.67 11.12 -8.30
C VAL A 194 -10.28 10.60 -6.91
N VAL A 195 -10.90 11.16 -5.89
CA VAL A 195 -10.81 10.64 -4.52
C VAL A 195 -11.73 9.43 -4.43
N MET A 196 -11.16 8.28 -4.09
CA MET A 196 -11.91 7.03 -3.91
C MET A 196 -12.48 6.92 -2.51
N ASP A 197 -11.66 7.23 -1.50
CA ASP A 197 -12.08 7.24 -0.11
C ASP A 197 -11.14 8.05 0.78
N ARG A 198 -11.59 8.32 2.02
CA ARG A 198 -10.86 9.04 3.07
C ARG A 198 -11.02 8.34 4.40
N PHE A 199 -9.91 8.03 5.06
CA PHE A 199 -9.88 7.35 6.35
C PHE A 199 -9.24 8.23 7.40
N ILE A 200 -9.86 8.37 8.56
CA ILE A 200 -9.23 9.02 9.70
C ILE A 200 -8.63 7.93 10.58
N ARG A 201 -7.32 7.78 10.51
CA ARG A 201 -6.54 6.72 11.13
C ARG A 201 -5.61 7.26 12.20
N LYS A 202 -6.20 7.67 13.33
CA LYS A 202 -5.46 8.13 14.52
C LYS A 202 -4.71 6.99 15.23
N ASP A 203 -5.08 5.77 14.92
CA ASP A 203 -4.49 4.53 15.44
C ASP A 203 -3.19 4.14 14.72
N MET A 204 -2.92 4.71 13.55
CA MET A 204 -1.69 4.44 12.80
C MET A 204 -0.54 5.29 13.34
N PRO A 205 0.65 4.67 13.59
CA PRO A 205 1.84 5.37 14.06
C PRO A 205 2.39 6.33 13.00
N ASP A 206 3.39 7.13 13.40
CA ASP A 206 4.02 8.10 12.51
C ASP A 206 4.79 7.42 11.36
N THR A 207 5.44 6.31 11.62
CA THR A 207 6.11 5.50 10.59
C THR A 207 5.21 4.36 10.13
N LEU A 208 5.01 4.26 8.82
CA LEU A 208 4.25 3.20 8.15
C LEU A 208 5.12 2.44 7.16
N GLN A 209 4.81 1.18 6.95
CA GLN A 209 5.24 0.40 5.80
C GLN A 209 4.37 0.83 4.61
N VAL A 210 4.98 1.38 3.56
CA VAL A 210 4.26 1.90 2.40
C VAL A 210 4.83 1.32 1.12
N GLY A 211 3.98 0.72 0.29
CA GLY A 211 4.46 0.10 -0.93
C GLY A 211 3.39 -0.62 -1.73
N ILE A 212 3.82 -1.59 -2.51
CA ILE A 212 3.00 -2.35 -3.45
C ILE A 212 2.54 -3.67 -2.86
N ASN A 213 1.30 -4.04 -3.14
CA ASN A 213 0.72 -5.29 -2.68
C ASN A 213 -0.02 -6.01 -3.79
N THR A 214 -0.11 -7.35 -3.66
CA THR A 214 -0.96 -8.18 -4.52
C THR A 214 -1.73 -9.19 -3.69
N ALA A 215 -2.89 -9.59 -4.23
CA ALA A 215 -3.69 -10.69 -3.72
C ALA A 215 -4.28 -11.47 -4.90
N ALA A 216 -4.29 -12.80 -4.80
CA ALA A 216 -4.91 -13.67 -5.80
C ALA A 216 -5.49 -14.91 -5.14
N CYS A 217 -6.80 -15.04 -5.12
CA CYS A 217 -7.49 -16.13 -4.46
C CYS A 217 -8.87 -16.37 -5.08
N ASN A 218 -9.26 -17.61 -5.27
CA ASN A 218 -10.62 -17.96 -5.69
C ASN A 218 -11.55 -18.23 -4.50
N GLU A 219 -11.03 -18.77 -3.41
CA GLU A 219 -11.81 -19.15 -2.23
C GLU A 219 -11.07 -18.82 -0.94
N LEU A 220 -11.62 -17.92 -0.14
CA LEU A 220 -10.97 -17.37 1.04
C LEU A 220 -11.21 -18.15 2.35
N TYR A 221 -12.24 -19.01 2.43
CA TYR A 221 -12.86 -19.30 3.73
C TYR A 221 -12.94 -20.77 4.14
N ARG A 222 -12.00 -21.61 3.70
CA ARG A 222 -12.02 -23.03 4.09
C ARG A 222 -11.23 -23.36 5.36
N VAL A 223 -10.40 -22.41 5.83
CA VAL A 223 -9.51 -22.58 6.99
C VAL A 223 -9.41 -21.31 7.82
N SER A 224 -8.85 -21.37 9.01
CA SER A 224 -8.58 -20.17 9.81
C SER A 224 -7.55 -19.24 9.14
N ASP A 225 -7.55 -17.96 9.50
CA ASP A 225 -6.60 -16.99 8.95
C ASP A 225 -5.14 -17.42 9.21
N PHE A 226 -4.86 -17.97 10.41
CA PHE A 226 -3.53 -18.48 10.73
C PHE A 226 -3.13 -19.65 9.82
N GLU A 227 -4.01 -20.65 9.66
CA GLU A 227 -3.74 -21.81 8.79
C GLU A 227 -3.55 -21.37 7.34
N PHE A 228 -4.36 -20.43 6.84
CA PHE A 228 -4.19 -19.86 5.52
C PHE A 228 -2.81 -19.22 5.39
N ASN A 229 -2.44 -18.34 6.32
CA ASN A 229 -1.16 -17.64 6.28
C ASN A 229 0.05 -18.56 6.45
N ALA A 230 -0.07 -19.62 7.22
CA ALA A 230 1.00 -20.58 7.50
C ALA A 230 1.21 -21.65 6.41
N ARG A 231 0.31 -21.77 5.43
CA ARG A 231 0.43 -22.77 4.36
C ARG A 231 1.69 -22.56 3.53
N THR A 232 2.43 -23.62 3.30
CA THR A 232 3.65 -23.64 2.48
C THR A 232 3.44 -24.25 1.10
N SER A 233 2.33 -24.97 0.91
CA SER A 233 2.00 -25.65 -0.37
C SER A 233 0.54 -25.42 -0.73
N TYR A 234 0.28 -25.38 -2.02
CA TYR A 234 -1.04 -25.27 -2.63
C TYR A 234 -1.19 -26.38 -3.66
N PHE A 235 -2.42 -26.80 -3.94
CA PHE A 235 -2.68 -27.74 -5.04
C PHE A 235 -2.43 -27.04 -6.38
N GLU A 236 -2.15 -27.81 -7.44
CA GLU A 236 -1.85 -27.26 -8.76
C GLU A 236 -3.01 -26.44 -9.35
N ASP A 237 -4.25 -26.82 -9.05
CA ASP A 237 -5.46 -26.11 -9.45
C ASP A 237 -5.70 -24.81 -8.66
N GLU A 238 -4.96 -24.59 -7.59
CA GLU A 238 -4.98 -23.37 -6.79
C GLU A 238 -3.97 -22.31 -7.27
N VAL A 239 -3.13 -22.60 -8.29
CA VAL A 239 -2.16 -21.63 -8.83
C VAL A 239 -2.90 -20.45 -9.48
N PRO A 240 -2.72 -19.24 -9.02
CA PRO A 240 -3.43 -18.09 -9.56
C PRO A 240 -3.05 -17.80 -11.02
N ASP A 241 -4.04 -17.54 -11.85
CA ASP A 241 -3.88 -17.00 -13.21
C ASP A 241 -3.78 -15.48 -13.13
N MET A 242 -2.68 -14.97 -12.57
CA MET A 242 -2.49 -13.54 -12.35
C MET A 242 -1.04 -13.12 -12.58
N VAL A 243 -0.87 -12.01 -13.31
CA VAL A 243 0.36 -11.22 -13.36
C VAL A 243 0.01 -9.79 -13.01
N ALA A 244 0.58 -9.27 -11.93
CA ALA A 244 0.57 -7.85 -11.59
C ALA A 244 1.80 -7.19 -12.21
N ARG A 245 1.61 -6.01 -12.83
CA ARG A 245 2.68 -5.21 -13.42
C ARG A 245 2.65 -3.81 -12.85
N PHE A 246 3.82 -3.30 -12.48
CA PHE A 246 3.99 -1.94 -11.95
C PHE A 246 5.04 -1.22 -12.77
N ASP A 247 4.68 -0.09 -13.38
CA ASP A 247 5.62 0.67 -14.20
C ASP A 247 6.56 1.49 -13.33
N TYR A 248 6.09 1.99 -12.20
CA TYR A 248 6.88 2.78 -11.25
C TYR A 248 6.25 2.81 -9.86
N VAL A 249 7.01 3.23 -8.86
CA VAL A 249 6.49 3.68 -7.55
C VAL A 249 7.17 4.98 -7.17
N HIS A 250 6.39 6.05 -7.06
CA HIS A 250 6.89 7.37 -6.72
C HIS A 250 6.44 7.80 -5.33
N TYR A 251 7.38 8.30 -4.54
CA TYR A 251 7.14 8.84 -3.21
C TYR A 251 7.48 10.33 -3.19
N ARG A 252 6.66 11.12 -2.52
CA ARG A 252 6.96 12.52 -2.25
C ARG A 252 6.24 13.02 -1.01
N HIS A 253 6.70 14.12 -0.45
CA HIS A 253 5.94 14.84 0.57
C HIS A 253 4.81 15.65 -0.07
N PRO A 254 3.64 15.74 0.59
CA PRO A 254 2.62 16.72 0.20
C PRO A 254 3.13 18.14 0.47
N ASN A 255 2.96 19.05 -0.50
CA ASN A 255 3.32 20.45 -0.30
C ASN A 255 2.18 21.21 0.40
N ILE A 256 1.86 20.77 1.61
CA ILE A 256 0.74 21.29 2.40
C ILE A 256 1.28 21.89 3.70
N LYS A 257 1.15 23.21 3.83
CA LYS A 257 1.62 23.97 5.01
C LYS A 257 0.55 24.15 6.09
N LYS A 258 -0.66 23.65 5.88
CA LYS A 258 -1.80 23.84 6.80
C LYS A 258 -2.46 22.49 7.10
N GLN A 259 -2.99 22.37 8.31
CA GLN A 259 -3.87 21.26 8.66
C GLN A 259 -5.08 21.26 7.73
N ILE A 260 -5.38 20.14 7.09
CA ILE A 260 -6.53 20.01 6.20
C ILE A 260 -7.80 19.88 7.04
N ASP A 261 -8.79 20.72 6.76
CA ASP A 261 -10.13 20.55 7.30
C ASP A 261 -10.74 19.25 6.71
N LYS A 262 -11.37 18.47 7.56
CA LYS A 262 -12.09 17.25 7.16
C LYS A 262 -13.20 17.49 6.14
N LYS A 263 -13.71 18.72 6.07
CA LYS A 263 -14.78 19.13 5.16
C LYS A 263 -14.29 19.65 3.81
N VAL A 264 -12.96 19.65 3.58
CA VAL A 264 -12.39 20.08 2.28
C VAL A 264 -13.01 19.26 1.14
N SER A 265 -13.40 19.91 0.06
CA SER A 265 -13.97 19.23 -1.11
C SER A 265 -12.94 18.35 -1.80
N ASP A 266 -13.37 17.30 -2.53
CA ASP A 266 -12.47 16.44 -3.29
C ASP A 266 -11.64 17.24 -4.32
N LYS A 267 -12.26 18.21 -4.98
CA LYS A 267 -11.58 19.06 -5.95
C LYS A 267 -10.45 19.87 -5.30
N GLU A 268 -10.72 20.49 -4.17
CA GLU A 268 -9.72 21.26 -3.43
C GLU A 268 -8.62 20.36 -2.89
N LEU A 269 -8.97 19.20 -2.34
CA LEU A 269 -8.03 18.22 -1.85
C LEU A 269 -7.07 17.74 -2.95
N LEU A 270 -7.59 17.37 -4.12
CA LEU A 270 -6.78 16.98 -5.27
C LEU A 270 -5.84 18.12 -5.69
N THR A 271 -6.31 19.36 -5.72
CA THR A 271 -5.47 20.53 -6.02
C THR A 271 -4.34 20.69 -4.99
N LEU A 272 -4.64 20.56 -3.68
CA LEU A 272 -3.65 20.62 -2.61
C LEU A 272 -2.61 19.47 -2.72
N LEU A 273 -3.04 18.32 -3.17
CA LEU A 273 -2.19 17.15 -3.39
C LEU A 273 -1.44 17.19 -4.73
N GLY A 274 -1.63 18.24 -5.56
CA GLY A 274 -1.00 18.36 -6.89
C GLY A 274 -1.45 17.27 -7.86
N LYS A 275 -2.74 16.93 -7.83
CA LYS A 275 -3.38 15.89 -8.65
C LYS A 275 -4.42 16.49 -9.61
#